data_0f0099da73940b18e455c7ca23eb3502
#
_entry.id   0f0099da73940b18e455c7ca23eb3502
#
_cell.length_a   1.000
_cell.length_b   1.000
_cell.length_c   1.000
_cell.angle_alpha   90.00
_cell.angle_beta   90.00
_cell.angle_gamma   90.00
#
_symmetry.space_group_name_H-M   'P 1'
#
loop_
_entity.id
_entity.type
_entity.pdbx_description
1 polymer ?
#
loop_
_entity_poly.entity_id
_entity_poly.type
_entity_poly.pdbx_seq_one_letter_code
_entity_poly.pdbx_strand_id
1 'polypeptide(L)'
;IKVDSTLHKGTRITVTIYLELQEKEKEQDKNLMNLPVLVVDDDKTCCESTVATLKEIGIMGEWVLSGREAVERCYARHELKDDYFAVILDWKMPDMDGIETARQIRKRIGKEITIIVLTSYEFSEIEEEAKTAGIDAFIAKPLFRSRLTATLRQFTSGRKEKTARNYLEKLSKSDYTGKRILLVEDNELNREIAVEILQMTGAEVETAENGEIAVEKVEASPEGLYDLVFMDIQMPVMNGYEATAAIRS
;
A
#
# COMPACT_ATOMS: atom_id res chain seq x y z
N ILE A 1 -1.20 4.89 30.19
CA ILE A 1 -2.19 5.83 29.64
C ILE A 1 -2.69 6.71 30.78
N LYS A 2 -2.67 8.02 30.58
CA LYS A 2 -3.22 9.01 31.50
C LYS A 2 -4.33 9.78 30.79
N VAL A 3 -5.46 9.99 31.47
CA VAL A 3 -6.60 10.75 30.94
C VAL A 3 -6.88 11.91 31.92
N ASP A 4 -6.81 13.13 31.39
CA ASP A 4 -7.17 14.36 32.09
C ASP A 4 -8.37 14.97 31.34
N SER A 5 -9.53 15.05 32.00
CA SER A 5 -10.77 15.58 31.43
C SER A 5 -11.42 16.60 32.34
N THR A 6 -11.91 17.68 31.76
CA THR A 6 -12.68 18.69 32.46
C THR A 6 -13.94 18.98 31.67
N LEU A 7 -15.09 18.90 32.34
CA LEU A 7 -16.39 19.16 31.72
C LEU A 7 -16.39 20.53 31.04
N HIS A 8 -16.84 20.59 29.79
CA HIS A 8 -16.87 21.76 28.91
C HIS A 8 -15.50 22.36 28.52
N LYS A 9 -14.35 21.74 28.94
CA LYS A 9 -13.00 22.19 28.55
C LYS A 9 -12.27 21.21 27.65
N GLY A 10 -12.77 19.97 27.54
CA GLY A 10 -12.20 18.94 26.71
C GLY A 10 -11.47 17.85 27.49
N THR A 11 -10.92 16.89 26.75
CA THR A 11 -10.21 15.73 27.28
C THR A 11 -8.82 15.63 26.67
N ARG A 12 -7.81 15.40 27.50
CA ARG A 12 -6.43 15.10 27.09
C ARG A 12 -6.13 13.64 27.44
N ILE A 13 -5.76 12.86 26.46
CA ILE A 13 -5.30 11.48 26.62
C ILE A 13 -3.79 11.46 26.34
N THR A 14 -3.01 10.99 27.31
CA THR A 14 -1.57 10.82 27.17
C THR A 14 -1.25 9.33 27.17
N VAL A 15 -0.62 8.86 26.11
CA VAL A 15 -0.11 7.49 25.98
C VAL A 15 1.40 7.55 25.98
N THR A 16 2.04 6.86 26.95
CA THR A 16 3.50 6.72 27.00
C THR A 16 3.87 5.30 26.61
N ILE A 17 4.70 5.15 25.60
CA ILE A 17 5.18 3.86 25.09
C ILE A 17 6.71 3.88 25.16
N TYR A 18 7.29 2.86 25.77
CA TYR A 18 8.74 2.65 25.77
C TYR A 18 9.08 1.69 24.63
N LEU A 19 9.89 2.15 23.66
CA LEU A 19 10.31 1.37 22.52
C LEU A 19 11.84 1.31 22.51
N GLU A 20 12.39 0.16 22.14
CA GLU A 20 13.83 0.06 21.86
C GLU A 20 14.14 0.75 20.52
N LEU A 21 15.14 1.64 20.57
CA LEU A 21 15.67 2.26 19.36
C LEU A 21 16.49 1.23 18.57
N GLN A 22 16.00 0.80 17.44
CA GLN A 22 16.84 0.11 16.47
C GLN A 22 17.62 1.17 15.67
N GLU A 23 18.94 1.17 15.80
CA GLU A 23 19.83 1.89 14.90
C GLU A 23 19.78 1.20 13.52
N LYS A 24 18.81 1.62 12.69
CA LYS A 24 18.87 1.30 11.26
C LYS A 24 19.77 2.32 10.60
N GLU A 25 20.85 1.84 9.99
CA GLU A 25 21.60 2.61 9.01
C GLU A 25 20.60 3.23 8.02
N LYS A 26 20.67 4.56 7.88
CA LYS A 26 19.89 5.29 6.87
C LYS A 26 20.50 4.99 5.50
N GLU A 27 20.22 3.85 4.93
CA GLU A 27 20.43 3.66 3.50
C GLU A 27 19.49 4.62 2.75
N GLN A 28 20.00 5.79 2.44
CA GLN A 28 19.34 6.71 1.52
C GLN A 28 19.45 6.11 0.12
N ASP A 29 18.31 5.83 -0.49
CA ASP A 29 18.27 5.34 -1.85
C ASP A 29 18.68 6.45 -2.83
N LYS A 30 19.88 6.34 -3.37
CA LYS A 30 20.44 7.34 -4.30
C LYS A 30 19.53 7.59 -5.50
N ASN A 31 18.69 6.63 -5.88
CA ASN A 31 17.76 6.75 -7.01
C ASN A 31 16.51 7.59 -6.67
N LEU A 32 16.21 7.80 -5.39
CA LEU A 32 15.09 8.61 -4.93
C LEU A 32 15.51 10.03 -4.51
N MET A 33 16.80 10.28 -4.38
CA MET A 33 17.28 11.57 -3.89
C MET A 33 16.93 12.72 -4.83
N ASN A 34 16.43 13.80 -4.24
CA ASN A 34 16.07 15.05 -4.92
C ASN A 34 15.00 14.95 -6.01
N LEU A 35 14.24 13.84 -6.08
CA LEU A 35 13.13 13.76 -7.00
C LEU A 35 11.99 14.71 -6.55
N PRO A 36 11.45 15.54 -7.47
CA PRO A 36 10.37 16.46 -7.14
C PRO A 36 9.04 15.69 -7.06
N VAL A 37 8.36 15.77 -5.91
CA VAL A 37 7.07 15.13 -5.68
C VAL A 37 6.06 16.15 -5.17
N LEU A 38 4.87 16.17 -5.76
CA LEU A 38 3.74 16.98 -5.31
C LEU A 38 2.79 16.14 -4.47
N VAL A 39 2.44 16.63 -3.28
CA VAL A 39 1.43 16.05 -2.39
C VAL A 39 0.16 16.89 -2.47
N VAL A 40 -0.98 16.22 -2.58
CA VAL A 40 -2.29 16.87 -2.72
C VAL A 40 -3.26 16.25 -1.74
N ASP A 41 -3.70 17.02 -0.76
CA ASP A 41 -4.63 16.61 0.29
C ASP A 41 -5.31 17.89 0.80
N ASP A 42 -6.60 17.87 1.08
CA ASP A 42 -7.31 19.05 1.60
C ASP A 42 -6.99 19.35 3.08
N ASP A 43 -6.41 18.39 3.78
CA ASP A 43 -5.85 18.57 5.13
C ASP A 43 -4.36 18.95 5.07
N LYS A 44 -4.10 20.19 5.48
CA LYS A 44 -2.73 20.71 5.58
C LYS A 44 -1.82 19.85 6.46
N THR A 45 -2.36 19.28 7.56
CA THR A 45 -1.57 18.44 8.47
C THR A 45 -1.15 17.14 7.81
N CYS A 46 -2.03 16.54 7.00
CA CYS A 46 -1.73 15.38 6.18
C CYS A 46 -0.64 15.70 5.14
N CYS A 47 -0.75 16.84 4.46
CA CYS A 47 0.27 17.31 3.52
C CYS A 47 1.63 17.46 4.18
N GLU A 48 1.71 18.20 5.29
CA GLU A 48 2.97 18.44 6.03
C GLU A 48 3.59 17.14 6.54
N SER A 49 2.79 16.21 7.05
CA SER A 49 3.26 14.89 7.51
C SER A 49 3.81 14.04 6.35
N THR A 50 3.13 14.04 5.21
CA THR A 50 3.57 13.32 4.02
C THR A 50 4.88 13.89 3.46
N VAL A 51 4.99 15.22 3.37
CA VAL A 51 6.22 15.90 2.94
C VAL A 51 7.37 15.65 3.92
N ALA A 52 7.10 15.63 5.22
CA ALA A 52 8.12 15.27 6.22
C ALA A 52 8.64 13.83 6.00
N THR A 53 7.74 12.89 5.72
CA THR A 53 8.09 11.49 5.38
C THR A 53 8.92 11.41 4.09
N LEU A 54 8.56 12.18 3.05
CA LEU A 54 9.32 12.27 1.80
C LEU A 54 10.74 12.81 2.05
N LYS A 55 10.87 13.84 2.88
CA LYS A 55 12.17 14.42 3.24
C LYS A 55 13.09 13.44 3.97
N GLU A 56 12.53 12.59 4.83
CA GLU A 56 13.31 11.55 5.53
C GLU A 56 13.95 10.53 4.58
N ILE A 57 13.35 10.29 3.40
CA ILE A 57 13.87 9.40 2.36
C ILE A 57 14.65 10.13 1.27
N GLY A 58 14.87 11.45 1.44
CA GLY A 58 15.69 12.26 0.54
C GLY A 58 14.96 12.84 -0.66
N ILE A 59 13.63 12.83 -0.68
CA ILE A 59 12.78 13.34 -1.75
C ILE A 59 12.38 14.79 -1.49
N MET A 60 12.32 15.61 -2.55
CA MET A 60 11.85 16.98 -2.49
C MET A 60 10.32 17.03 -2.62
N GLY A 61 9.63 17.16 -1.49
CA GLY A 61 8.16 17.26 -1.44
C GLY A 61 7.69 18.71 -1.45
N GLU A 62 6.72 19.01 -2.31
CA GLU A 62 5.88 20.21 -2.27
C GLU A 62 4.44 19.77 -2.01
N TRP A 63 3.56 20.68 -1.61
CA TRP A 63 2.15 20.33 -1.40
C TRP A 63 1.20 21.44 -1.82
N VAL A 64 -0.03 21.04 -2.13
CA VAL A 64 -1.19 21.89 -2.41
C VAL A 64 -2.43 21.32 -1.76
N LEU A 65 -3.46 22.15 -1.53
CA LEU A 65 -4.66 21.78 -0.78
C LEU A 65 -5.87 21.43 -1.66
N SER A 66 -5.72 21.38 -2.98
CA SER A 66 -6.82 21.04 -3.86
C SER A 66 -6.35 20.40 -5.16
N GLY A 67 -7.23 19.55 -5.73
CA GLY A 67 -6.98 18.93 -7.04
C GLY A 67 -6.84 19.95 -8.16
N ARG A 68 -7.59 21.06 -8.10
CA ARG A 68 -7.50 22.14 -9.09
C ARG A 68 -6.12 22.80 -9.08
N GLU A 69 -5.59 23.14 -7.91
CA GLU A 69 -4.27 23.71 -7.78
C GLU A 69 -3.19 22.73 -8.24
N ALA A 70 -3.37 21.44 -7.95
CA ALA A 70 -2.45 20.39 -8.42
C ALA A 70 -2.38 20.32 -9.95
N VAL A 71 -3.52 20.35 -10.63
CA VAL A 71 -3.59 20.33 -12.10
C VAL A 71 -2.84 21.55 -12.69
N GLU A 72 -3.11 22.76 -12.18
CA GLU A 72 -2.45 23.97 -12.68
C GLU A 72 -0.95 23.97 -12.38
N ARG A 73 -0.53 23.49 -11.21
CA ARG A 73 0.89 23.43 -10.84
C ARG A 73 1.65 22.41 -11.67
N CYS A 74 1.07 21.22 -11.89
CA CYS A 74 1.65 20.21 -12.77
C CYS A 74 1.79 20.74 -14.21
N TYR A 75 0.74 21.40 -14.72
CA TYR A 75 0.77 21.96 -16.07
C TYR A 75 1.83 23.06 -16.22
N ALA A 76 1.93 23.99 -15.26
CA ALA A 76 2.93 25.06 -15.30
C ALA A 76 4.38 24.52 -15.31
N ARG A 77 4.67 23.46 -14.54
CA ARG A 77 5.99 22.81 -14.56
C ARG A 77 6.24 22.03 -15.86
N HIS A 78 5.21 21.40 -16.40
CA HIS A 78 5.30 20.69 -17.68
C HIS A 78 5.70 21.62 -18.83
N GLU A 79 5.10 22.81 -18.92
CA GLU A 79 5.48 23.84 -19.90
C GLU A 79 6.95 24.26 -19.79
N LEU A 80 7.50 24.22 -18.58
CA LEU A 80 8.90 24.50 -18.30
C LEU A 80 9.85 23.30 -18.49
N LYS A 81 9.31 22.13 -18.87
CA LYS A 81 10.03 20.85 -18.96
C LYS A 81 10.73 20.44 -17.66
N ASP A 82 10.12 20.78 -16.53
CA ASP A 82 10.57 20.48 -15.19
C ASP A 82 9.47 19.72 -14.42
N ASP A 83 9.02 18.60 -14.98
CA ASP A 83 7.93 17.80 -14.47
C ASP A 83 8.18 17.27 -13.07
N TYR A 84 7.11 17.09 -12.30
CA TYR A 84 7.18 16.29 -11.11
C TYR A 84 7.47 14.83 -11.47
N PHE A 85 8.30 14.18 -10.67
CA PHE A 85 8.52 12.74 -10.76
C PHE A 85 7.23 11.98 -10.40
N ALA A 86 6.56 12.41 -9.34
CA ALA A 86 5.29 11.84 -8.92
C ALA A 86 4.34 12.87 -8.31
N VAL A 87 3.05 12.60 -8.42
CA VAL A 87 1.99 13.31 -7.70
C VAL A 87 1.29 12.30 -6.78
N ILE A 88 1.22 12.60 -5.50
CA ILE A 88 0.54 11.82 -4.48
C ILE A 88 -0.77 12.53 -4.16
N LEU A 89 -1.89 11.92 -4.49
CA LEU A 89 -3.22 12.48 -4.37
C LEU A 89 -3.99 11.82 -3.24
N ASP A 90 -4.62 12.58 -2.36
CA ASP A 90 -5.69 12.00 -1.56
C ASP A 90 -6.89 11.67 -2.47
N TRP A 91 -7.52 10.54 -2.18
CA TRP A 91 -8.70 10.14 -2.95
C TRP A 91 -9.87 11.08 -2.72
N LYS A 92 -10.21 11.35 -1.45
CA LYS A 92 -11.40 12.13 -1.09
C LYS A 92 -11.02 13.57 -0.78
N MET A 93 -11.20 14.44 -1.74
CA MET A 93 -11.05 15.89 -1.56
C MET A 93 -12.35 16.62 -1.96
N PRO A 94 -12.68 17.77 -1.35
CA PRO A 94 -13.77 18.61 -1.77
C PRO A 94 -13.59 19.10 -3.22
N ASP A 95 -14.69 19.37 -3.91
CA ASP A 95 -14.77 19.93 -5.27
C ASP A 95 -14.20 19.06 -6.40
N MET A 96 -12.98 18.54 -6.24
CA MET A 96 -12.32 17.67 -7.21
C MET A 96 -11.57 16.58 -6.48
N ASP A 97 -12.04 15.34 -6.57
CA ASP A 97 -11.41 14.18 -5.94
C ASP A 97 -10.10 13.77 -6.63
N GLY A 98 -9.40 12.80 -6.03
CA GLY A 98 -8.11 12.33 -6.56
C GLY A 98 -8.22 11.66 -7.94
N ILE A 99 -9.33 10.99 -8.24
CA ILE A 99 -9.54 10.32 -9.54
C ILE A 99 -9.76 11.36 -10.64
N GLU A 100 -10.62 12.35 -10.41
CA GLU A 100 -10.85 13.42 -11.37
C GLU A 100 -9.60 14.30 -11.53
N THR A 101 -8.86 14.56 -10.46
CA THR A 101 -7.57 15.25 -10.51
C THR A 101 -6.58 14.49 -11.40
N ALA A 102 -6.45 13.17 -11.23
CA ALA A 102 -5.60 12.33 -12.06
C ALA A 102 -6.03 12.39 -13.53
N ARG A 103 -7.33 12.29 -13.82
CA ARG A 103 -7.89 12.36 -15.17
C ARG A 103 -7.54 13.69 -15.85
N GLN A 104 -7.64 14.80 -15.14
CA GLN A 104 -7.30 16.11 -15.68
C GLN A 104 -5.80 16.31 -15.90
N ILE A 105 -4.95 15.82 -15.00
CA ILE A 105 -3.50 15.81 -15.20
C ILE A 105 -3.16 14.99 -16.45
N ARG A 106 -3.72 13.77 -16.60
CA ARG A 106 -3.50 12.91 -17.77
C ARG A 106 -3.93 13.55 -19.08
N LYS A 107 -5.06 14.25 -19.07
CA LYS A 107 -5.59 14.94 -20.26
C LYS A 107 -4.66 16.06 -20.75
N ARG A 108 -4.01 16.79 -19.83
CA ARG A 108 -3.15 17.94 -20.17
C ARG A 108 -1.69 17.57 -20.39
N ILE A 109 -1.17 16.58 -19.68
CA ILE A 109 0.27 16.28 -19.61
C ILE A 109 0.59 14.89 -20.19
N GLY A 110 -0.38 13.96 -20.20
CA GLY A 110 -0.14 12.60 -20.64
C GLY A 110 0.35 11.67 -19.52
N LYS A 111 1.26 10.74 -19.83
CA LYS A 111 1.70 9.67 -18.92
C LYS A 111 3.10 9.91 -18.32
N GLU A 112 3.63 11.10 -18.41
CA GLU A 112 5.02 11.39 -18.04
C GLU A 112 5.21 11.51 -16.52
N ILE A 113 4.17 11.93 -15.80
CA ILE A 113 4.17 12.07 -14.34
C ILE A 113 3.57 10.80 -13.71
N THR A 114 4.21 10.22 -12.71
CA THR A 114 3.63 9.12 -11.93
C THR A 114 2.52 9.62 -11.03
N ILE A 115 1.33 9.01 -11.07
CA ILE A 115 0.21 9.37 -10.21
C ILE A 115 -0.05 8.25 -9.21
N ILE A 116 0.03 8.58 -7.92
CA ILE A 116 -0.20 7.67 -6.79
C ILE A 116 -1.39 8.21 -6.00
N VAL A 117 -2.38 7.36 -5.70
CA VAL A 117 -3.53 7.76 -4.88
C VAL A 117 -3.44 7.15 -3.48
N LEU A 118 -3.66 7.97 -2.46
CA LEU A 118 -3.81 7.54 -1.07
C LEU A 118 -5.29 7.24 -0.80
N THR A 119 -5.58 6.06 -0.29
CA THR A 119 -6.96 5.63 0.01
C THR A 119 -7.10 5.10 1.42
N SER A 120 -8.25 5.35 2.04
CA SER A 120 -8.60 4.85 3.38
C SER A 120 -9.41 3.55 3.33
N TYR A 121 -9.84 3.08 2.15
CA TYR A 121 -10.81 1.99 1.99
C TYR A 121 -10.49 1.01 0.88
N GLU A 122 -11.24 -0.09 0.89
CA GLU A 122 -11.12 -1.24 0.01
C GLU A 122 -11.10 -0.88 -1.48
N PHE A 123 -10.15 -1.43 -2.15
CA PHE A 123 -9.71 -1.14 -3.50
C PHE A 123 -10.71 -1.56 -4.58
N SER A 124 -11.54 -2.57 -4.30
CA SER A 124 -12.32 -3.31 -5.30
C SER A 124 -13.40 -2.50 -6.02
N GLU A 125 -13.97 -1.48 -5.37
CA GLU A 125 -15.05 -0.68 -5.97
C GLU A 125 -14.58 0.38 -6.97
N ILE A 126 -13.30 0.78 -6.89
CA ILE A 126 -12.75 1.92 -7.67
C ILE A 126 -11.61 1.53 -8.62
N GLU A 127 -11.21 0.29 -8.64
CA GLU A 127 -10.04 -0.17 -9.41
C GLU A 127 -10.21 0.08 -10.92
N GLU A 128 -11.38 -0.19 -11.48
CA GLU A 128 -11.66 0.03 -12.90
C GLU A 128 -11.69 1.52 -13.26
N GLU A 129 -12.34 2.34 -12.43
CA GLU A 129 -12.41 3.78 -12.66
C GLU A 129 -11.03 4.43 -12.55
N ALA A 130 -10.26 4.01 -11.58
CA ALA A 130 -8.91 4.50 -11.35
C ALA A 130 -7.92 4.09 -12.45
N LYS A 131 -8.01 2.87 -12.96
CA LYS A 131 -7.24 2.43 -14.15
C LYS A 131 -7.58 3.28 -15.37
N THR A 132 -8.86 3.57 -15.57
CA THR A 132 -9.35 4.43 -16.66
C THR A 132 -8.87 5.88 -16.51
N ALA A 133 -8.77 6.38 -15.28
CA ALA A 133 -8.24 7.71 -14.99
C ALA A 133 -6.71 7.80 -15.16
N GLY A 134 -6.03 6.67 -15.34
CA GLY A 134 -4.58 6.61 -15.55
C GLY A 134 -3.76 6.75 -14.27
N ILE A 135 -4.28 6.26 -13.14
CA ILE A 135 -3.54 6.15 -11.88
C ILE A 135 -2.54 5.01 -12.00
N ASP A 136 -1.30 5.24 -11.56
CA ASP A 136 -0.20 4.27 -11.69
C ASP A 136 -0.05 3.38 -10.45
N ALA A 137 -0.42 3.88 -9.26
CA ALA A 137 -0.34 3.10 -8.02
C ALA A 137 -1.29 3.64 -6.94
N PHE A 138 -1.52 2.78 -5.94
CA PHE A 138 -2.29 3.11 -4.75
C PHE A 138 -1.52 2.78 -3.47
N ILE A 139 -1.74 3.59 -2.45
CA ILE A 139 -1.20 3.34 -1.11
C ILE A 139 -2.33 3.51 -0.10
N ALA A 140 -2.56 2.48 0.72
CA ALA A 140 -3.53 2.58 1.80
C ALA A 140 -3.05 3.51 2.91
N LYS A 141 -3.94 4.35 3.44
CA LYS A 141 -3.72 5.11 4.69
C LYS A 141 -3.84 4.12 5.88
N PRO A 142 -3.01 4.26 6.94
CA PRO A 142 -2.00 5.29 7.15
C PRO A 142 -0.74 5.12 6.28
N LEU A 143 -0.15 6.24 5.87
CA LEU A 143 1.02 6.25 5.02
C LEU A 143 2.29 5.89 5.82
N PHE A 144 2.85 4.72 5.55
CA PHE A 144 4.12 4.28 6.14
C PHE A 144 5.29 4.58 5.20
N ARG A 145 6.40 5.05 5.76
CA ARG A 145 7.65 5.35 5.03
C ARG A 145 8.11 4.18 4.16
N SER A 146 8.09 2.96 4.70
CA SER A 146 8.52 1.76 3.97
C SER A 146 7.67 1.52 2.71
N ARG A 147 6.36 1.68 2.82
CA ARG A 147 5.43 1.47 1.71
C ARG A 147 5.57 2.57 0.65
N LEU A 148 5.69 3.83 1.08
CA LEU A 148 5.95 4.95 0.17
C LEU A 148 7.26 4.77 -0.60
N THR A 149 8.35 4.43 0.11
CA THR A 149 9.65 4.15 -0.50
C THR A 149 9.57 3.01 -1.52
N ALA A 150 8.94 1.89 -1.15
CA ALA A 150 8.80 0.74 -2.03
C ALA A 150 8.01 1.07 -3.30
N THR A 151 6.90 1.83 -3.16
CA THR A 151 6.09 2.26 -4.31
C THR A 151 6.87 3.20 -5.23
N LEU A 152 7.53 4.23 -4.70
CA LEU A 152 8.29 5.18 -5.52
C LEU A 152 9.47 4.52 -6.24
N ARG A 153 10.15 3.54 -5.60
CA ARG A 153 11.22 2.75 -6.23
C ARG A 153 10.80 2.05 -7.53
N GLN A 154 9.56 1.60 -7.62
CA GLN A 154 9.06 0.92 -8.81
C GLN A 154 9.09 1.82 -10.05
N PHE A 155 9.00 3.13 -9.87
CA PHE A 155 8.94 4.11 -10.95
C PHE A 155 10.30 4.74 -11.29
N THR A 156 11.31 4.64 -10.44
CA THR A 156 12.66 5.18 -10.72
C THR A 156 13.41 4.40 -11.80
N SER A 157 13.06 3.13 -12.03
CA SER A 157 13.78 2.23 -12.94
C SER A 157 13.36 2.34 -14.42
N GLY A 158 12.63 3.39 -14.82
CA GLY A 158 12.22 3.59 -16.22
C GLY A 158 11.28 2.53 -16.81
N ARG A 159 10.61 1.73 -15.95
CA ARG A 159 9.78 0.58 -16.34
C ARG A 159 8.29 0.83 -16.11
N LYS A 160 7.71 1.79 -16.84
CA LYS A 160 6.24 2.04 -16.80
C LYS A 160 5.36 0.88 -17.32
N GLU A 161 5.93 -0.19 -17.88
CA GLU A 161 5.14 -1.26 -18.54
C GLU A 161 5.31 -2.68 -17.96
N LYS A 162 6.08 -2.87 -16.88
CA LYS A 162 6.45 -4.25 -16.48
C LYS A 162 5.98 -4.70 -15.09
N THR A 163 5.32 -3.87 -14.28
CA THR A 163 5.19 -4.23 -12.85
C THR A 163 4.24 -5.40 -12.63
N ALA A 164 3.05 -5.40 -13.15
CA ALA A 164 2.16 -6.57 -13.02
C ALA A 164 2.68 -7.78 -13.83
N ARG A 165 3.15 -7.55 -15.07
CA ARG A 165 3.78 -8.60 -15.88
C ARG A 165 5.07 -9.14 -15.26
N ASN A 166 5.92 -8.29 -14.67
CA ASN A 166 7.14 -8.74 -14.00
C ASN A 166 6.89 -9.46 -12.68
N TYR A 167 5.81 -9.14 -11.95
CA TYR A 167 5.43 -9.95 -10.78
C TYR A 167 4.96 -11.34 -11.22
N LEU A 168 4.11 -11.42 -12.22
CA LEU A 168 3.68 -12.70 -12.79
C LEU A 168 4.85 -13.46 -13.45
N GLU A 169 5.74 -12.77 -14.17
CA GLU A 169 6.96 -13.38 -14.73
C GLU A 169 8.00 -13.77 -13.67
N LYS A 170 8.07 -13.06 -12.54
CA LYS A 170 8.92 -13.46 -11.39
C LYS A 170 8.30 -14.63 -10.64
N LEU A 171 6.99 -14.62 -10.44
CA LEU A 171 6.26 -15.73 -9.84
C LEU A 171 6.37 -16.99 -10.71
N SER A 172 6.21 -16.87 -12.02
CA SER A 172 6.39 -17.99 -12.96
C SER A 172 7.83 -18.50 -13.07
N LYS A 173 8.83 -17.73 -12.62
CA LYS A 173 10.22 -18.13 -12.51
C LYS A 173 10.59 -18.66 -11.12
N SER A 174 9.71 -18.49 -10.14
CA SER A 174 9.87 -19.10 -8.82
C SER A 174 9.39 -20.54 -8.90
N ASP A 175 10.27 -21.47 -8.57
CA ASP A 175 9.94 -22.88 -8.54
C ASP A 175 9.78 -23.32 -7.09
N TYR A 176 8.50 -23.50 -6.70
CA TYR A 176 8.11 -24.04 -5.40
C TYR A 176 7.53 -25.46 -5.55
N THR A 177 7.92 -26.17 -6.58
CA THR A 177 7.52 -27.58 -6.78
C THR A 177 7.87 -28.42 -5.55
N GLY A 178 6.91 -29.18 -5.06
CA GLY A 178 7.06 -29.99 -3.84
C GLY A 178 6.90 -29.22 -2.53
N LYS A 179 6.61 -27.90 -2.58
CA LYS A 179 6.25 -27.14 -1.41
C LYS A 179 4.73 -27.14 -1.21
N ARG A 180 4.31 -27.32 0.03
CA ARG A 180 2.88 -27.33 0.40
C ARG A 180 2.54 -26.11 1.23
N ILE A 181 1.54 -25.38 0.76
CA ILE A 181 1.08 -24.12 1.36
C ILE A 181 -0.36 -24.26 1.83
N LEU A 182 -0.64 -23.90 3.07
CA LEU A 182 -2.01 -23.71 3.55
C LEU A 182 -2.39 -22.24 3.41
N LEU A 183 -3.42 -21.97 2.63
CA LEU A 183 -3.99 -20.63 2.45
C LEU A 183 -5.29 -20.51 3.24
N VAL A 184 -5.35 -19.55 4.16
CA VAL A 184 -6.51 -19.31 5.03
C VAL A 184 -7.09 -17.94 4.71
N GLU A 185 -8.26 -17.93 4.09
CA GLU A 185 -8.96 -16.74 3.58
C GLU A 185 -10.46 -17.02 3.59
N ASP A 186 -11.27 -16.16 4.18
CA ASP A 186 -12.72 -16.36 4.29
C ASP A 186 -13.47 -15.96 3.02
N ASN A 187 -12.99 -14.95 2.30
CA ASN A 187 -13.59 -14.53 1.04
C ASN A 187 -13.26 -15.50 -0.10
N GLU A 188 -14.29 -16.11 -0.68
CA GLU A 188 -14.16 -17.11 -1.74
C GLU A 188 -13.39 -16.60 -2.96
N LEU A 189 -13.69 -15.37 -3.43
CA LEU A 189 -13.03 -14.78 -4.59
C LEU A 189 -11.55 -14.50 -4.32
N ASN A 190 -11.22 -13.93 -3.15
CA ASN A 190 -9.83 -13.71 -2.75
C ASN A 190 -9.07 -15.03 -2.67
N ARG A 191 -9.70 -16.06 -2.10
CA ARG A 191 -9.13 -17.40 -1.96
C ARG A 191 -8.83 -18.03 -3.31
N GLU A 192 -9.77 -17.96 -4.28
CA GLU A 192 -9.56 -18.46 -5.64
C GLU A 192 -8.39 -17.76 -6.34
N ILE A 193 -8.36 -16.43 -6.30
CA ILE A 193 -7.27 -15.64 -6.91
C ILE A 193 -5.90 -15.99 -6.29
N ALA A 194 -5.85 -16.10 -4.96
CA ALA A 194 -4.61 -16.42 -4.26
C ALA A 194 -4.14 -17.86 -4.55
N VAL A 195 -5.05 -18.82 -4.66
CA VAL A 195 -4.75 -20.20 -5.08
C VAL A 195 -4.14 -20.23 -6.47
N GLU A 196 -4.76 -19.53 -7.44
CA GLU A 196 -4.26 -19.48 -8.82
C GLU A 196 -2.84 -18.90 -8.88
N ILE A 197 -2.60 -17.79 -8.18
CA ILE A 197 -1.29 -17.15 -8.11
C ILE A 197 -0.23 -18.09 -7.50
N LEU A 198 -0.55 -18.76 -6.40
CA LEU A 198 0.38 -19.66 -5.73
C LEU A 198 0.66 -20.91 -6.56
N GLN A 199 -0.35 -21.49 -7.21
CA GLN A 199 -0.19 -22.64 -8.09
C GLN A 199 0.66 -22.35 -9.33
N MET A 200 0.67 -21.11 -9.83
CA MET A 200 1.58 -20.69 -10.91
C MET A 200 3.07 -20.84 -10.54
N THR A 201 3.40 -20.93 -9.27
CA THR A 201 4.78 -21.18 -8.79
C THR A 201 5.13 -22.65 -8.67
N GLY A 202 4.22 -23.56 -8.96
CA GLY A 202 4.41 -25.00 -8.79
C GLY A 202 4.11 -25.53 -7.37
N ALA A 203 3.70 -24.67 -6.43
CA ALA A 203 3.35 -25.08 -5.08
C ALA A 203 2.02 -25.85 -5.04
N GLU A 204 1.94 -26.83 -4.14
CA GLU A 204 0.67 -27.47 -3.76
C GLU A 204 -0.04 -26.56 -2.75
N VAL A 205 -1.27 -26.14 -3.07
CA VAL A 205 -2.05 -25.22 -2.22
C VAL A 205 -3.27 -25.93 -1.66
N GLU A 206 -3.38 -25.94 -0.35
CA GLU A 206 -4.56 -26.36 0.39
C GLU A 206 -5.22 -25.14 1.03
N THR A 207 -6.55 -25.12 1.15
CA THR A 207 -7.28 -23.93 1.62
C THR A 207 -8.06 -24.20 2.90
N ALA A 208 -8.28 -23.14 3.70
CA ALA A 208 -9.22 -23.11 4.82
C ALA A 208 -10.02 -21.79 4.78
N GLU A 209 -11.29 -21.83 5.18
CA GLU A 209 -12.21 -20.69 5.10
C GLU A 209 -12.20 -19.83 6.37
N ASN A 210 -11.57 -20.28 7.43
CA ASN A 210 -11.44 -19.56 8.69
C ASN A 210 -10.29 -20.16 9.53
N GLY A 211 -9.97 -19.50 10.65
CA GLY A 211 -8.90 -19.93 11.53
C GLY A 211 -9.11 -21.27 12.21
N GLU A 212 -10.36 -21.64 12.55
CA GLU A 212 -10.68 -22.92 13.20
C GLU A 212 -10.36 -24.09 12.28
N ILE A 213 -10.83 -24.04 11.02
CA ILE A 213 -10.53 -25.06 10.00
C ILE A 213 -9.01 -25.14 9.73
N ALA A 214 -8.31 -24.01 9.78
CA ALA A 214 -6.87 -24.01 9.60
C ALA A 214 -6.14 -24.74 10.75
N VAL A 215 -6.55 -24.52 11.99
CA VAL A 215 -6.03 -25.22 13.17
C VAL A 215 -6.28 -26.71 13.06
N GLU A 216 -7.54 -27.14 12.78
CA GLU A 216 -7.90 -28.54 12.61
C GLU A 216 -7.05 -29.24 11.53
N LYS A 217 -6.82 -28.58 10.40
CA LYS A 217 -6.00 -29.12 9.31
C LYS A 217 -4.54 -29.29 9.72
N VAL A 218 -3.97 -28.32 10.41
CA VAL A 218 -2.57 -28.41 10.88
C VAL A 218 -2.43 -29.49 11.95
N GLU A 219 -3.35 -29.58 12.92
CA GLU A 219 -3.31 -30.59 13.97
C GLU A 219 -3.51 -32.02 13.43
N ALA A 220 -4.37 -32.19 12.42
CA ALA A 220 -4.58 -33.47 11.78
C ALA A 220 -3.45 -33.91 10.84
N SER A 221 -2.53 -33.01 10.54
CA SER A 221 -1.45 -33.23 9.60
C SER A 221 -0.19 -33.75 10.28
N PRO A 222 0.64 -34.55 9.59
CA PRO A 222 1.99 -34.84 10.07
C PRO A 222 2.81 -33.57 10.28
N GLU A 223 3.69 -33.58 11.29
CA GLU A 223 4.58 -32.46 11.57
C GLU A 223 5.41 -32.11 10.32
N GLY A 224 5.42 -30.82 9.95
CA GLY A 224 6.15 -30.32 8.78
C GLY A 224 5.47 -30.59 7.43
N LEU A 225 4.18 -30.99 7.40
CA LEU A 225 3.46 -31.15 6.15
C LEU A 225 3.34 -29.84 5.36
N TYR A 226 3.07 -28.73 6.03
CA TYR A 226 3.00 -27.41 5.42
C TYR A 226 4.31 -26.67 5.58
N ASP A 227 4.91 -26.24 4.46
CA ASP A 227 6.10 -25.38 4.45
C ASP A 227 5.75 -23.94 4.84
N LEU A 228 4.54 -23.50 4.56
CA LEU A 228 4.07 -22.14 4.82
C LEU A 228 2.55 -22.11 5.03
N VAL A 229 2.11 -21.23 5.94
CA VAL A 229 0.70 -20.88 6.12
C VAL A 229 0.52 -19.40 5.81
N PHE A 230 -0.30 -19.08 4.81
CA PHE A 230 -0.84 -17.74 4.61
C PHE A 230 -2.13 -17.60 5.38
N MET A 231 -2.20 -16.63 6.28
CA MET A 231 -3.30 -16.46 7.20
C MET A 231 -3.87 -15.05 7.10
N ASP A 232 -5.13 -14.92 6.66
CA ASP A 232 -5.82 -13.65 6.82
C ASP A 232 -6.04 -13.34 8.31
N ILE A 233 -6.02 -12.07 8.64
CA ILE A 233 -6.17 -11.60 10.02
C ILE A 233 -7.64 -11.51 10.42
N GLN A 234 -8.48 -11.00 9.50
CA GLN A 234 -9.88 -10.69 9.80
C GLN A 234 -10.82 -11.73 9.20
N MET A 235 -11.07 -12.80 9.93
CA MET A 235 -11.96 -13.87 9.51
C MET A 235 -13.04 -14.14 10.57
N PRO A 236 -14.23 -14.61 10.17
CA PRO A 236 -15.26 -15.07 11.08
C PRO A 236 -14.83 -16.36 11.83
N VAL A 237 -15.52 -16.68 12.91
CA VAL A 237 -15.33 -17.86 13.77
C VAL A 237 -14.05 -17.79 14.59
N MET A 238 -12.89 -17.79 13.95
CA MET A 238 -11.57 -17.64 14.58
C MET A 238 -10.70 -16.74 13.69
N ASN A 239 -10.20 -15.64 14.25
CA ASN A 239 -9.35 -14.72 13.54
C ASN A 239 -7.90 -15.26 13.38
N GLY A 240 -7.12 -14.64 12.48
CA GLY A 240 -5.78 -15.14 12.16
C GLY A 240 -4.78 -15.07 13.32
N TYR A 241 -4.95 -14.16 14.27
CA TYR A 241 -4.10 -14.11 15.47
C TYR A 241 -4.37 -15.29 16.40
N GLU A 242 -5.66 -15.60 16.64
CA GLU A 242 -6.06 -16.73 17.46
C GLU A 242 -5.63 -18.04 16.84
N ALA A 243 -5.86 -18.23 15.54
CA ALA A 243 -5.43 -19.41 14.80
C ALA A 243 -3.91 -19.59 14.84
N THR A 244 -3.15 -18.51 14.62
CA THR A 244 -1.68 -18.56 14.68
C THR A 244 -1.18 -18.92 16.07
N ALA A 245 -1.82 -18.42 17.13
CA ALA A 245 -1.46 -18.78 18.50
C ALA A 245 -1.74 -20.26 18.79
N ALA A 246 -2.89 -20.79 18.33
CA ALA A 246 -3.24 -22.19 18.49
C ALA A 246 -2.29 -23.14 17.71
N ILE A 247 -1.94 -22.80 16.46
CA ILE A 247 -1.02 -23.60 15.64
C ILE A 247 0.40 -23.67 16.24
N ARG A 248 0.81 -22.66 17.02
CA ARG A 248 2.15 -22.57 17.62
C ARG A 248 2.22 -23.06 19.06
N SER A 249 1.10 -23.44 19.68
CA SER A 249 1.06 -23.95 21.06
C SER A 249 1.41 -25.44 21.12
#